data_9851434ddf4e07193dbac25fa38fd7ed
#
_entry.id   9851434ddf4e07193dbac25fa38fd7ed
#
_cell.length_a   1.000
_cell.length_b   1.000
_cell.length_c   1.000
_cell.angle_alpha   90.00
_cell.angle_beta   90.00
_cell.angle_gamma   90.00
#
_symmetry.space_group_name_H-M   'P 1'
#
loop_
_entity.id
_entity.type
_entity.pdbx_description
1 polymer ?
#
loop_
_entity_poly.entity_id
_entity_poly.type
_entity_poly.pdbx_seq_one_letter_code
_entity_poly.pdbx_strand_id
1 'polypeptide(L)'
;MPKTVFKTDEPVVLEGFQAILKPSKFGYSLVTQIGDELIEKLEADRAELVKWCESKLKNPKRSVARPEPWEEVTDGAYKIKFSWKEDSKPPIVDTEGTVITDERTPIYEGSKVKVAFYQKPYILKDGITYGTSLKCLGVQVVSLNGGEAG
;
A
#
# COMPACT_ATOMS: atom_id res chain seq x y z
N MET A 1 -14.49 -10.25 -9.41
CA MET A 1 -13.92 -10.68 -8.13
C MET A 1 -14.08 -9.59 -7.08
N PRO A 2 -14.73 -9.87 -5.97
CA PRO A 2 -14.94 -8.81 -4.97
C PRO A 2 -13.62 -8.42 -4.31
N LYS A 3 -13.54 -7.15 -3.98
CA LYS A 3 -12.38 -6.53 -3.36
C LYS A 3 -12.49 -6.62 -1.84
N THR A 4 -11.44 -7.11 -1.19
CA THR A 4 -11.37 -7.11 0.27
C THR A 4 -10.59 -5.88 0.73
N VAL A 5 -11.24 -5.03 1.52
CA VAL A 5 -10.62 -3.81 2.03
C VAL A 5 -9.95 -4.09 3.38
N PHE A 6 -8.70 -3.70 3.49
CA PHE A 6 -7.93 -3.78 4.71
C PHE A 6 -7.72 -2.39 5.28
N LYS A 7 -7.70 -2.29 6.60
CA LYS A 7 -7.47 -1.01 7.29
C LYS A 7 -6.51 -1.24 8.45
N THR A 8 -5.66 -0.26 8.69
CA THR A 8 -4.83 -0.27 9.90
C THR A 8 -5.70 0.23 11.05
N ASP A 9 -5.90 -0.59 12.08
CA ASP A 9 -6.72 -0.22 13.24
C ASP A 9 -5.98 0.80 14.11
N GLU A 10 -4.67 0.62 14.25
CA GLU A 10 -3.82 1.53 14.97
C GLU A 10 -3.03 2.39 13.98
N PRO A 11 -2.66 3.62 14.36
CA PRO A 11 -1.83 4.44 13.48
C PRO A 11 -0.50 3.76 13.21
N VAL A 12 -0.03 3.87 11.95
CA VAL A 12 1.27 3.37 11.55
C VAL A 12 2.21 4.55 11.30
N VAL A 13 3.51 4.33 11.52
CA VAL A 13 4.52 5.36 11.38
C VAL A 13 5.10 5.30 9.97
N LEU A 14 5.15 6.45 9.30
CA LEU A 14 5.73 6.53 7.96
C LEU A 14 7.25 6.41 8.06
N GLU A 15 7.85 5.65 7.15
CA GLU A 15 9.28 5.40 7.13
C GLU A 15 9.90 5.80 5.81
N GLY A 16 11.08 6.40 5.88
CA GLY A 16 11.84 6.75 4.68
C GLY A 16 11.17 7.85 3.87
N PHE A 17 11.49 7.87 2.59
CA PHE A 17 11.00 8.91 1.69
C PHE A 17 9.50 8.76 1.41
N GLN A 18 8.78 9.86 1.54
CA GLN A 18 7.34 9.92 1.25
C GLN A 18 7.08 10.94 0.15
N ALA A 19 6.15 10.64 -0.73
CA ALA A 19 5.68 11.56 -1.76
C ALA A 19 4.16 11.46 -1.82
N ILE A 20 3.48 11.97 -0.78
CA ILE A 20 2.05 11.75 -0.57
C ILE A 20 1.18 12.84 -1.20
N LEU A 21 1.49 14.10 -0.94
CA LEU A 21 0.72 15.22 -1.47
C LEU A 21 1.36 15.82 -2.71
N LYS A 22 2.68 15.72 -2.82
CA LYS A 22 3.43 16.23 -3.94
C LYS A 22 4.23 15.09 -4.57
N PRO A 23 4.11 14.84 -5.87
CA PRO A 23 4.80 13.71 -6.48
C PRO A 23 6.29 13.96 -6.60
N SER A 24 7.06 12.87 -6.52
CA SER A 24 8.47 12.86 -6.89
C SER A 24 8.55 12.65 -8.41
N LYS A 25 9.75 12.59 -8.96
CA LYS A 25 9.93 12.25 -10.38
C LYS A 25 9.43 10.84 -10.71
N PHE A 26 9.22 10.01 -9.70
CA PHE A 26 8.69 8.64 -9.86
C PHE A 26 7.20 8.53 -9.52
N GLY A 27 6.52 9.66 -9.28
CA GLY A 27 5.12 9.69 -8.90
C GLY A 27 4.92 9.77 -7.40
N TYR A 28 3.72 9.39 -6.94
CA TYR A 28 3.36 9.44 -5.52
C TYR A 28 3.70 8.12 -4.84
N SER A 29 4.08 8.18 -3.57
CA SER A 29 4.36 6.98 -2.79
C SER A 29 4.20 7.20 -1.29
N LEU A 30 3.87 6.12 -0.59
CA LEU A 30 3.75 6.08 0.86
C LEU A 30 4.40 4.78 1.34
N VAL A 31 5.29 4.87 2.31
CA VAL A 31 6.01 3.71 2.85
C VAL A 31 5.78 3.62 4.36
N THR A 32 5.44 2.42 4.84
CA THR A 32 5.25 2.18 6.26
C THR A 32 5.48 0.72 6.59
N GLN A 33 5.32 0.34 7.85
CA GLN A 33 5.39 -1.05 8.29
C GLN A 33 4.07 -1.45 8.95
N ILE A 34 3.72 -2.72 8.80
CA ILE A 34 2.54 -3.29 9.44
C ILE A 34 2.96 -4.56 10.19
N GLY A 35 2.12 -5.00 11.11
CA GLY A 35 2.42 -6.15 11.96
C GLY A 35 1.90 -7.48 11.42
N ASP A 36 2.24 -8.57 12.12
CA ASP A 36 1.87 -9.93 11.76
C ASP A 36 0.38 -10.15 11.54
N GLU A 37 -0.45 -9.57 12.40
CA GLU A 37 -1.89 -9.80 12.35
C GLU A 37 -2.48 -9.39 11.01
N LEU A 38 -2.09 -8.23 10.51
CA LEU A 38 -2.57 -7.73 9.23
C LEU A 38 -1.94 -8.52 8.07
N ILE A 39 -0.67 -8.89 8.21
CA ILE A 39 0.02 -9.70 7.19
C ILE A 39 -0.64 -11.07 7.04
N GLU A 40 -1.06 -11.72 8.12
CA GLU A 40 -1.76 -13.00 8.05
C GLU A 40 -3.03 -12.89 7.22
N LYS A 41 -3.78 -11.79 7.39
CA LYS A 41 -4.98 -11.54 6.61
C LYS A 41 -4.65 -11.33 5.14
N LEU A 42 -3.57 -10.61 4.86
CA LEU A 42 -3.11 -10.37 3.49
C LEU A 42 -2.63 -11.66 2.83
N GLU A 43 -1.96 -12.53 3.55
CA GLU A 43 -1.50 -13.82 3.02
C GLU A 43 -2.69 -14.70 2.63
N ALA A 44 -3.73 -14.74 3.46
CA ALA A 44 -4.94 -15.50 3.16
C ALA A 44 -5.63 -14.96 1.91
N ASP A 45 -5.73 -13.65 1.81
CA ASP A 45 -6.33 -12.96 0.65
C ASP A 45 -5.49 -13.24 -0.60
N ARG A 46 -4.16 -13.17 -0.48
CA ARG A 46 -3.24 -13.42 -1.60
C ARG A 46 -3.39 -14.83 -2.14
N ALA A 47 -3.57 -15.82 -1.28
CA ALA A 47 -3.75 -17.20 -1.70
C ALA A 47 -4.94 -17.34 -2.67
N GLU A 48 -6.04 -16.67 -2.37
CA GLU A 48 -7.22 -16.68 -3.25
C GLU A 48 -6.97 -15.92 -4.55
N LEU A 49 -6.29 -14.78 -4.46
CA LEU A 49 -5.98 -13.97 -5.65
C LEU A 49 -5.02 -14.71 -6.59
N VAL A 50 -4.04 -15.41 -6.04
CA VAL A 50 -3.10 -16.20 -6.81
C VAL A 50 -3.82 -17.34 -7.54
N LYS A 51 -4.76 -18.01 -6.87
CA LYS A 51 -5.58 -19.05 -7.51
C LYS A 51 -6.37 -18.48 -8.68
N TRP A 52 -6.93 -17.30 -8.50
CA TRP A 52 -7.64 -16.63 -9.57
C TRP A 52 -6.72 -16.35 -10.76
N CYS A 53 -5.51 -15.83 -10.50
CA CYS A 53 -4.51 -15.58 -11.54
C CYS A 53 -4.18 -16.87 -12.29
N GLU A 54 -3.92 -17.95 -11.57
CA GLU A 54 -3.57 -19.24 -12.16
C GLU A 54 -4.65 -19.75 -13.09
N SER A 55 -5.92 -19.48 -12.75
CA SER A 55 -7.05 -19.88 -13.60
C SER A 55 -7.14 -19.09 -14.91
N LYS A 56 -6.45 -17.95 -14.99
CA LYS A 56 -6.48 -17.06 -16.15
C LYS A 56 -5.19 -17.07 -16.98
N LEU A 57 -4.17 -17.81 -16.56
CA LEU A 57 -2.90 -17.85 -17.27
C LEU A 57 -3.01 -18.56 -18.60
N LYS A 58 -2.27 -18.08 -19.60
CA LYS A 58 -2.23 -18.69 -20.92
C LYS A 58 -1.46 -20.01 -20.89
N ASN A 59 -0.42 -20.07 -20.06
CA ASN A 59 0.39 -21.27 -19.94
C ASN A 59 0.78 -21.51 -18.48
N PRO A 60 -0.13 -22.13 -17.70
CA PRO A 60 0.12 -22.35 -16.27
C PRO A 60 1.39 -23.15 -15.97
N LYS A 61 1.81 -24.01 -16.88
CA LYS A 61 3.01 -24.83 -16.68
C LYS A 61 4.30 -24.01 -16.73
N ARG A 62 4.27 -22.85 -17.39
CA ARG A 62 5.40 -21.96 -17.50
C ARG A 62 5.23 -20.69 -16.65
N SER A 63 4.24 -20.69 -15.77
CA SER A 63 3.93 -19.51 -14.98
C SER A 63 5.05 -19.13 -14.02
N VAL A 64 5.19 -17.83 -13.80
CA VAL A 64 6.17 -17.25 -12.88
C VAL A 64 5.40 -16.40 -11.87
N ALA A 65 5.44 -16.79 -10.61
CA ALA A 65 4.82 -16.01 -9.54
C ALA A 65 5.81 -14.96 -9.04
N ARG A 66 5.36 -13.70 -8.98
CA ARG A 66 6.16 -12.63 -8.40
C ARG A 66 6.09 -12.73 -6.87
N PRO A 67 7.12 -12.25 -6.17
CA PRO A 67 7.08 -12.28 -4.71
C PRO A 67 5.96 -11.39 -4.17
N GLU A 68 5.55 -11.64 -2.94
CA GLU A 68 4.52 -10.85 -2.27
C GLU A 68 4.94 -9.38 -2.14
N PRO A 69 3.98 -8.44 -2.12
CA PRO A 69 4.28 -7.00 -2.08
C PRO A 69 4.56 -6.47 -0.66
N TRP A 70 5.13 -7.30 0.17
CA TRP A 70 5.58 -6.89 1.51
C TRP A 70 6.86 -7.62 1.84
N GLU A 71 7.66 -7.02 2.70
CA GLU A 71 8.98 -7.52 3.05
C GLU A 71 9.16 -7.50 4.56
N GLU A 72 9.51 -8.63 5.14
CA GLU A 72 9.80 -8.70 6.57
C GLU A 72 11.11 -7.96 6.83
N VAL A 73 11.09 -6.97 7.70
CA VAL A 73 12.27 -6.17 8.02
C VAL A 73 12.81 -6.47 9.41
N THR A 74 11.92 -6.83 10.35
CA THR A 74 12.28 -7.34 11.65
C THR A 74 11.22 -8.36 12.04
N ASP A 75 11.48 -9.14 13.08
CA ASP A 75 10.52 -10.14 13.53
C ASP A 75 9.18 -9.48 13.85
N GLY A 76 8.14 -9.86 13.13
CA GLY A 76 6.80 -9.34 13.33
C GLY A 76 6.50 -8.00 12.67
N ALA A 77 7.43 -7.43 11.91
CA ALA A 77 7.23 -6.16 11.22
C ALA A 77 7.53 -6.28 9.72
N TYR A 78 6.61 -5.81 8.90
CA TYR A 78 6.69 -5.93 7.45
C TYR A 78 6.55 -4.57 6.78
N LYS A 79 7.48 -4.27 5.89
CA LYS A 79 7.47 -3.02 5.13
C LYS A 79 6.52 -3.15 3.94
N ILE A 80 5.67 -2.16 3.75
CA ILE A 80 4.78 -2.07 2.61
C ILE A 80 4.94 -0.70 1.96
N LYS A 81 4.67 -0.65 0.65
CA LYS A 81 4.75 0.58 -0.12
C LYS A 81 3.53 0.68 -1.02
N PHE A 82 2.91 1.84 -1.04
CA PHE A 82 1.84 2.17 -1.96
C PHE A 82 2.37 3.20 -2.96
N SER A 83 1.91 3.10 -4.20
CA SER A 83 2.26 4.07 -5.24
C SER A 83 1.00 4.39 -6.02
N TRP A 84 0.88 5.63 -6.50
CA TRP A 84 -0.27 6.03 -7.32
C TRP A 84 0.11 7.14 -8.26
N LYS A 85 -0.77 7.38 -9.22
CA LYS A 85 -0.59 8.42 -10.22
C LYS A 85 -1.54 9.57 -9.95
N GLU A 86 -1.31 10.70 -10.61
CA GLU A 86 -2.12 11.90 -10.47
C GLU A 86 -3.62 11.63 -10.68
N ASP A 87 -3.95 10.77 -11.64
CA ASP A 87 -5.34 10.45 -11.98
C ASP A 87 -5.98 9.41 -11.06
N SER A 88 -5.24 8.85 -10.13
CA SER A 88 -5.74 7.82 -9.21
C SER A 88 -5.38 8.08 -7.75
N LYS A 89 -5.28 9.35 -7.38
CA LYS A 89 -4.95 9.74 -6.00
C LYS A 89 -6.01 9.27 -5.02
N PRO A 90 -5.59 8.61 -3.92
CA PRO A 90 -6.52 8.33 -2.84
C PRO A 90 -6.77 9.62 -2.04
N PRO A 91 -7.92 9.74 -1.37
CA PRO A 91 -8.15 10.90 -0.49
C PRO A 91 -7.19 10.86 0.71
N ILE A 92 -6.60 12.00 1.01
CA ILE A 92 -5.73 12.18 2.17
C ILE A 92 -6.49 13.13 3.09
N VAL A 93 -6.88 12.65 4.26
CA VAL A 93 -7.74 13.42 5.17
C VAL A 93 -7.10 13.56 6.54
N ASP A 94 -7.60 14.53 7.33
CA ASP A 94 -7.16 14.69 8.72
C ASP A 94 -8.08 13.86 9.64
N THR A 95 -7.91 14.01 10.96
CA THR A 95 -8.69 13.24 11.94
C THR A 95 -10.18 13.59 11.94
N GLU A 96 -10.55 14.71 11.34
CA GLU A 96 -11.94 15.13 11.23
C GLU A 96 -12.56 14.73 9.90
N GLY A 97 -11.78 14.09 9.03
CA GLY A 97 -12.24 13.69 7.71
C GLY A 97 -12.14 14.79 6.65
N THR A 98 -11.52 15.90 6.97
CA THR A 98 -11.33 16.99 6.01
C THR A 98 -10.18 16.68 5.09
N VAL A 99 -10.39 16.82 3.78
CA VAL A 99 -9.36 16.54 2.77
C VAL A 99 -8.22 17.55 2.88
N ILE A 100 -7.00 17.03 2.94
CA ILE A 100 -5.78 17.85 2.98
C ILE A 100 -5.35 18.11 1.54
N THR A 101 -5.37 19.38 1.14
CA THR A 101 -5.03 19.77 -0.23
C THR A 101 -3.73 20.56 -0.35
N ASP A 102 -3.23 21.09 0.75
CA ASP A 102 -2.00 21.90 0.75
C ASP A 102 -0.77 21.00 0.61
N GLU A 103 -0.11 21.08 -0.55
CA GLU A 103 1.10 20.29 -0.84
C GLU A 103 2.25 20.56 0.12
N ARG A 104 2.18 21.66 0.88
CA ARG A 104 3.22 22.01 1.84
C ARG A 104 3.02 21.30 3.18
N THR A 105 1.90 20.61 3.36
CA THR A 105 1.66 19.86 4.61
C THR A 105 2.76 18.80 4.77
N PRO A 106 3.52 18.83 5.88
CA PRO A 106 4.71 17.98 6.02
C PRO A 106 4.39 16.55 6.45
N ILE A 107 3.83 15.79 5.54
CA ILE A 107 3.56 14.37 5.79
C ILE A 107 4.81 13.58 5.41
N TYR A 108 5.79 13.56 6.32
CA TYR A 108 7.09 12.96 6.09
C TYR A 108 7.36 11.81 7.06
N GLU A 109 8.56 11.25 6.99
CA GLU A 109 9.00 10.19 7.89
C GLU A 109 8.70 10.55 9.35
N GLY A 110 8.16 9.60 10.10
CA GLY A 110 7.79 9.79 11.49
C GLY A 110 6.36 10.23 11.71
N SER A 111 5.67 10.69 10.67
CA SER A 111 4.25 11.03 10.77
C SER A 111 3.44 9.76 10.98
N LYS A 112 2.33 9.86 11.69
CA LYS A 112 1.45 8.72 11.96
C LYS A 112 0.18 8.83 11.15
N VAL A 113 -0.20 7.73 10.49
CA VAL A 113 -1.38 7.69 9.62
C VAL A 113 -2.13 6.38 9.80
N LYS A 114 -3.41 6.39 9.42
CA LYS A 114 -4.18 5.18 9.23
C LYS A 114 -4.43 5.04 7.74
N VAL A 115 -4.32 3.82 7.22
CA VAL A 115 -4.43 3.57 5.78
C VAL A 115 -5.52 2.54 5.51
N ALA A 116 -6.34 2.81 4.49
CA ALA A 116 -7.28 1.84 3.93
C ALA A 116 -6.73 1.43 2.58
N PHE A 117 -6.71 0.14 2.30
CA PHE A 117 -6.12 -0.38 1.07
C PHE A 117 -6.70 -1.73 0.70
N TYR A 118 -6.36 -2.22 -0.50
CA TYR A 118 -6.73 -3.56 -0.93
C TYR A 118 -5.59 -4.18 -1.71
N GLN A 119 -5.65 -5.50 -1.87
CA GLN A 119 -4.67 -6.24 -2.65
C GLN A 119 -5.28 -6.56 -4.03
N LYS A 120 -4.54 -6.26 -5.09
CA LYS A 120 -5.01 -6.42 -6.47
C LYS A 120 -4.18 -7.48 -7.17
N PRO A 121 -4.82 -8.49 -7.80
CA PRO A 121 -4.09 -9.46 -8.61
C PRO A 121 -3.74 -8.84 -9.96
N TYR A 122 -2.64 -9.29 -10.56
CA TYR A 122 -2.27 -8.86 -11.90
C TYR A 122 -1.62 -10.00 -12.67
N ILE A 123 -1.75 -9.93 -13.99
CA ILE A 123 -1.08 -10.84 -14.92
C ILE A 123 -0.41 -9.94 -15.94
N LEU A 124 0.87 -10.14 -16.18
CA LEU A 124 1.61 -9.31 -17.13
C LEU A 124 1.26 -9.66 -18.56
N LYS A 125 1.70 -8.82 -19.50
CA LYS A 125 1.39 -9.00 -20.93
C LYS A 125 1.90 -10.31 -21.51
N ASP A 126 2.92 -10.92 -20.91
CA ASP A 126 3.45 -12.20 -21.35
C ASP A 126 2.44 -13.36 -21.10
N GLY A 127 1.43 -13.14 -20.25
CA GLY A 127 0.40 -14.12 -19.95
C GLY A 127 0.85 -15.23 -19.02
N ILE A 128 2.06 -15.16 -18.51
CA ILE A 128 2.62 -16.19 -17.62
C ILE A 128 3.15 -15.64 -16.30
N THR A 129 3.50 -14.35 -16.25
CA THR A 129 3.97 -13.72 -15.00
C THR A 129 2.80 -13.09 -14.25
N TYR A 130 2.64 -13.40 -13.00
CA TYR A 130 1.52 -12.92 -12.21
C TYR A 130 1.93 -12.64 -10.77
N GLY A 131 1.08 -11.92 -10.06
CA GLY A 131 1.31 -11.59 -8.66
C GLY A 131 0.21 -10.71 -8.12
N THR A 132 0.50 -10.06 -7.01
CA THR A 132 -0.43 -9.13 -6.38
C THR A 132 0.30 -7.84 -6.02
N SER A 133 -0.45 -6.75 -5.97
CA SER A 133 0.07 -5.45 -5.55
C SER A 133 -0.90 -4.84 -4.53
N LEU A 134 -0.40 -3.90 -3.73
CA LEU A 134 -1.22 -3.20 -2.75
C LEU A 134 -1.64 -1.85 -3.32
N LYS A 135 -2.93 -1.52 -3.20
CA LYS A 135 -3.49 -0.27 -3.72
C LYS A 135 -4.11 0.52 -2.58
N CYS A 136 -3.67 1.76 -2.43
CA CYS A 136 -4.18 2.66 -1.40
C CYS A 136 -5.56 3.19 -1.76
N LEU A 137 -6.50 3.09 -0.82
CA LEU A 137 -7.85 3.63 -0.99
C LEU A 137 -8.04 4.95 -0.25
N GLY A 138 -7.27 5.20 0.78
CA GLY A 138 -7.35 6.43 1.53
C GLY A 138 -6.35 6.47 2.67
N VAL A 139 -6.00 7.67 3.09
CA VAL A 139 -5.05 7.89 4.18
C VAL A 139 -5.64 8.92 5.13
N GLN A 140 -5.65 8.60 6.43
CA GLN A 140 -6.01 9.56 7.47
C GLN A 140 -4.76 9.93 8.24
N VAL A 141 -4.40 11.20 8.20
CA VAL A 141 -3.23 11.70 8.93
C VAL A 141 -3.62 11.91 10.39
N VAL A 142 -2.96 11.20 11.28
CA VAL A 142 -3.24 11.28 12.72
C VAL A 142 -2.34 12.31 13.39
N SER A 143 -1.07 12.31 13.07
CA SER A 143 -0.14 13.31 13.58
C SER A 143 0.99 13.53 12.59
N LEU A 144 1.49 14.75 12.54
CA LEU A 144 2.60 15.13 11.67
C LEU A 144 3.90 15.12 12.44
N ASN A 145 4.98 14.80 11.75
CA ASN A 145 6.31 14.85 12.31
C ASN A 145 7.27 15.39 11.24
N GLY A 146 8.42 15.84 11.63
CA GLY A 146 9.44 16.27 10.68
C GLY A 146 9.26 17.65 10.11
N GLY A 147 8.05 18.17 10.05
CA GLY A 147 7.80 19.54 9.64
C GLY A 147 7.74 20.45 10.82
N GLU A 148 7.65 19.87 12.00
CA GLU A 148 7.59 20.63 13.20
C GLU A 148 8.97 21.02 13.62
N ALA A 149 9.18 22.25 13.75
CA ALA A 149 10.44 22.75 14.22
C ALA A 149 10.61 22.50 15.70
N GLY A 150 9.90 21.63 16.17
CA GLY A 150 9.99 21.16 17.56
C GLY A 150 9.73 22.14 18.50
#